data_026e261e39a6cdd457cf002bca19dbbe
#
_entry.id   026e261e39a6cdd457cf002bca19dbbe
#
_cell.length_a   1.000
_cell.length_b   1.000
_cell.length_c   1.000
_cell.angle_alpha   90.00
_cell.angle_beta   90.00
_cell.angle_gamma   90.00
#
_symmetry.space_group_name_H-M   'P 1'
#
loop_
_entity.id
_entity.type
_entity.pdbx_description
1 polymer ?
#
loop_
_entity_poly.entity_id
_entity_poly.type
_entity_poly.pdbx_seq_one_letter_code
_entity_poly.pdbx_strand_id
1 'polypeptide(L)'
;AHATRAVLEGVAFGLRDSLEILQAMGVSLHELRLTGGGAKSPLWRRILASVFGQPVQTLQAEEGPAYGVALLAGVGVGVWNSVPEACAATVQLADTTAPNPDDHAVYAQLYPRYRRLYPALQPFWA
;
A
#
# COMPACT_ATOMS: atom_id res chain seq x y z
N ALA A 1 14.96 -18.48 -0.35
CA ALA A 1 13.61 -18.13 -0.84
C ALA A 1 12.64 -17.85 0.30
N HIS A 2 12.49 -18.75 1.29
CA HIS A 2 11.49 -18.57 2.38
C HIS A 2 11.80 -17.38 3.30
N ALA A 3 13.06 -17.18 3.68
CA ALA A 3 13.45 -16.06 4.56
C ALA A 3 13.13 -14.69 3.91
N THR A 4 13.47 -14.51 2.63
CA THR A 4 13.17 -13.28 1.89
C THR A 4 11.66 -13.06 1.79
N ARG A 5 10.89 -14.11 1.53
CA ARG A 5 9.42 -14.01 1.49
C ARG A 5 8.85 -13.62 2.85
N ALA A 6 9.33 -14.22 3.94
CA ALA A 6 8.91 -13.88 5.29
C ALA A 6 9.15 -12.40 5.64
N VAL A 7 10.27 -11.83 5.20
CA VAL A 7 10.55 -10.39 5.37
C VAL A 7 9.52 -9.54 4.61
N LEU A 8 9.24 -9.86 3.35
CA LEU A 8 8.24 -9.14 2.55
C LEU A 8 6.84 -9.23 3.18
N GLU A 9 6.44 -10.42 3.62
CA GLU A 9 5.15 -10.64 4.27
C GLU A 9 5.04 -9.89 5.61
N GLY A 10 6.12 -9.86 6.41
CA GLY A 10 6.18 -9.09 7.64
C GLY A 10 6.01 -7.58 7.41
N VAL A 11 6.66 -7.03 6.39
CA VAL A 11 6.47 -5.62 5.99
C VAL A 11 5.03 -5.38 5.52
N ALA A 12 4.46 -6.30 4.74
CA ALA A 12 3.06 -6.19 4.28
C ALA A 12 2.07 -6.21 5.45
N PHE A 13 2.31 -7.02 6.49
CA PHE A 13 1.49 -7.01 7.71
C PHE A 13 1.59 -5.69 8.48
N GLY A 14 2.79 -5.10 8.59
CA GLY A 14 2.95 -3.77 9.18
C GLY A 14 2.20 -2.68 8.42
N LEU A 15 2.18 -2.75 7.09
CA LEU A 15 1.36 -1.84 6.27
C LEU A 15 -0.14 -2.09 6.48
N ARG A 16 -0.55 -3.34 6.67
CA ARG A 16 -1.94 -3.68 7.02
C ARG A 16 -2.34 -3.09 8.36
N ASP A 17 -1.49 -3.10 9.39
CA ASP A 17 -1.75 -2.43 10.66
C ASP A 17 -2.11 -0.95 10.45
N SER A 18 -1.36 -0.25 9.59
CA SER A 18 -1.63 1.15 9.25
C SER A 18 -2.99 1.34 8.56
N LEU A 19 -3.35 0.45 7.63
CA LEU A 19 -4.66 0.48 6.97
C LEU A 19 -5.81 0.23 7.95
N GLU A 20 -5.66 -0.74 8.86
CA GLU A 20 -6.68 -1.03 9.89
C GLU A 20 -6.86 0.15 10.86
N ILE A 21 -5.79 0.87 11.20
CA ILE A 21 -5.88 2.10 12.01
C ILE A 21 -6.68 3.17 11.27
N LEU A 22 -6.38 3.42 10.00
CA LEU A 22 -7.12 4.40 9.19
C LEU A 22 -8.61 4.05 9.09
N GLN A 23 -8.93 2.78 8.88
CA GLN A 23 -10.31 2.29 8.84
C GLN A 23 -11.02 2.49 10.20
N ALA A 24 -10.32 2.19 11.30
CA ALA A 24 -10.85 2.41 12.66
C ALA A 24 -11.10 3.90 12.96
N MET A 25 -10.36 4.80 12.32
CA MET A 25 -10.59 6.25 12.38
C MET A 25 -11.74 6.72 11.47
N GLY A 26 -12.42 5.81 10.77
CA GLY A 26 -13.54 6.13 9.89
C GLY A 26 -13.13 6.51 8.46
N VAL A 27 -11.87 6.34 8.07
CA VAL A 27 -11.43 6.58 6.69
C VAL A 27 -11.90 5.44 5.80
N SER A 28 -12.72 5.76 4.81
CA SER A 28 -13.13 4.80 3.78
C SER A 28 -12.00 4.59 2.77
N LEU A 29 -11.49 3.37 2.69
CA LEU A 29 -10.43 2.99 1.74
C LEU A 29 -11.08 2.42 0.48
N HIS A 30 -11.20 3.23 -0.56
CA HIS A 30 -11.80 2.82 -1.84
C HIS A 30 -10.76 2.31 -2.83
N GLU A 31 -9.54 2.85 -2.76
CA GLU A 31 -8.46 2.53 -3.70
C GLU A 31 -7.11 2.47 -2.97
N LEU A 32 -6.31 1.46 -3.30
CA LEU A 32 -4.95 1.30 -2.81
C LEU A 32 -3.97 1.48 -3.97
N ARG A 33 -3.23 2.57 -3.96
CA ARG A 33 -2.25 2.89 -5.00
C ARG A 33 -0.84 2.64 -4.50
N LEU A 34 -0.06 1.91 -5.29
CA LEU A 34 1.34 1.60 -5.01
C LEU A 34 2.24 2.47 -5.87
N THR A 35 3.23 3.09 -5.23
CA THR A 35 4.25 3.91 -5.89
C THR A 35 5.65 3.48 -5.45
N GLY A 36 6.66 3.97 -6.15
CA GLY A 36 8.07 3.70 -5.86
C GLY A 36 8.57 2.36 -6.39
N GLY A 37 9.83 2.07 -6.14
CA GLY A 37 10.54 0.92 -6.73
C GLY A 37 9.92 -0.44 -6.42
N GLY A 38 9.35 -0.62 -5.23
CA GLY A 38 8.66 -1.86 -4.84
C GLY A 38 7.44 -2.18 -5.71
N ALA A 39 6.74 -1.15 -6.20
CA ALA A 39 5.56 -1.31 -7.05
C ALA A 39 5.89 -1.99 -8.40
N LYS A 40 7.16 -1.98 -8.84
CA LYS A 40 7.62 -2.66 -10.05
C LYS A 40 7.64 -4.18 -9.92
N SER A 41 7.66 -4.72 -8.69
CA SER A 41 7.72 -6.17 -8.43
C SER A 41 6.32 -6.81 -8.46
N PRO A 42 6.02 -7.70 -9.43
CA PRO A 42 4.74 -8.42 -9.45
C PRO A 42 4.51 -9.27 -8.20
N LEU A 43 5.57 -9.86 -7.66
CA LEU A 43 5.49 -10.63 -6.41
C LEU A 43 5.07 -9.74 -5.23
N TRP A 44 5.67 -8.55 -5.12
CA TRP A 44 5.33 -7.62 -4.04
C TRP A 44 3.89 -7.13 -4.13
N ARG A 45 3.44 -6.75 -5.34
CA ARG A 45 2.04 -6.36 -5.58
C ARG A 45 1.06 -7.46 -5.20
N ARG A 46 1.36 -8.73 -5.55
CA ARG A 46 0.51 -9.89 -5.19
C ARG A 46 0.47 -10.13 -3.69
N ILE A 47 1.61 -10.03 -2.99
CA ILE A 47 1.66 -10.14 -1.53
C ILE A 47 0.79 -9.05 -0.90
N LEU A 48 0.96 -7.78 -1.28
CA LEU A 48 0.19 -6.66 -0.74
C LEU A 48 -1.31 -6.82 -0.98
N ALA A 49 -1.72 -7.10 -2.23
CA ALA A 49 -3.12 -7.31 -2.56
C ALA A 49 -3.74 -8.41 -1.70
N SER A 50 -3.03 -9.55 -1.55
CA SER A 50 -3.51 -10.70 -0.78
C SER A 50 -3.51 -10.45 0.73
N VAL A 51 -2.54 -9.71 1.27
CA VAL A 51 -2.51 -9.33 2.70
C VAL A 51 -3.64 -8.34 3.02
N PHE A 52 -3.90 -7.38 2.14
CA PHE A 52 -4.96 -6.39 2.34
C PHE A 52 -6.36 -6.94 2.02
N GLY A 53 -6.46 -8.01 1.23
CA GLY A 53 -7.73 -8.55 0.75
C GLY A 53 -8.43 -7.64 -0.27
N GLN A 54 -7.68 -6.71 -0.89
CA GLN A 54 -8.19 -5.71 -1.82
C GLN A 54 -7.25 -5.56 -3.02
N PRO A 55 -7.76 -5.18 -4.20
CA PRO A 55 -6.93 -4.88 -5.34
C PRO A 55 -5.97 -3.71 -5.04
N VAL A 56 -4.75 -3.81 -5.55
CA VAL A 56 -3.76 -2.74 -5.52
C VAL A 56 -3.48 -2.27 -6.94
N GLN A 57 -3.32 -0.97 -7.11
CA GLN A 57 -3.12 -0.32 -8.41
C GLN A 57 -1.74 0.32 -8.47
N THR A 58 -1.12 0.29 -9.63
CA THR A 58 0.10 1.04 -9.91
C THR A 58 -0.20 2.23 -10.81
N LEU A 59 0.66 3.23 -10.78
CA LEU A 59 0.56 4.43 -11.59
C LEU A 59 1.53 4.35 -12.77
N GLN A 60 1.21 5.02 -13.87
CA GLN A 60 2.13 5.17 -15.01
C GLN A 60 3.34 6.05 -14.65
N ALA A 61 3.13 7.06 -13.77
CA ALA A 61 4.22 7.88 -13.27
C ALA A 61 5.08 7.09 -12.28
N GLU A 62 6.36 6.96 -12.58
CA GLU A 62 7.30 6.18 -11.77
C GLU A 62 7.72 6.89 -10.47
N GLU A 63 7.75 8.22 -10.47
CA GLU A 63 8.26 9.04 -9.36
C GLU A 63 7.13 9.73 -8.58
N GLY A 64 6.50 9.00 -7.66
CA GLY A 64 5.35 9.49 -6.90
C GLY A 64 5.57 10.82 -6.17
N PRO A 65 6.63 11.00 -5.33
CA PRO A 65 6.84 12.24 -4.59
C PRO A 65 7.14 13.43 -5.49
N ALA A 66 8.05 13.30 -6.44
CA ALA A 66 8.40 14.38 -7.38
C ALA A 66 7.21 14.77 -8.26
N TYR A 67 6.45 13.78 -8.71
CA TYR A 67 5.24 14.01 -9.47
C TYR A 67 4.18 14.77 -8.65
N GLY A 68 3.97 14.37 -7.39
CA GLY A 68 3.05 15.08 -6.48
C GLY A 68 3.45 16.54 -6.27
N VAL A 69 4.73 16.82 -6.05
CA VAL A 69 5.25 18.20 -5.91
C VAL A 69 5.02 19.02 -7.20
N ALA A 70 5.23 18.42 -8.37
CA ALA A 70 4.97 19.10 -9.64
C ALA A 70 3.49 19.47 -9.82
N LEU A 71 2.55 18.57 -9.41
CA LEU A 71 1.12 18.89 -9.43
C LEU A 71 0.77 20.04 -8.48
N LEU A 72 1.31 20.01 -7.25
CA LEU A 72 1.10 21.10 -6.28
C LEU A 72 1.64 22.43 -6.81
N ALA A 73 2.83 22.44 -7.42
CA ALA A 73 3.38 23.63 -8.03
C ALA A 73 2.49 24.15 -9.18
N GLY A 74 1.99 23.25 -10.03
CA GLY A 74 1.05 23.61 -11.10
C GLY A 74 -0.23 24.26 -10.60
N VAL A 75 -0.79 23.75 -9.50
CA VAL A 75 -1.94 24.38 -8.83
C VAL A 75 -1.55 25.75 -8.27
N GLY A 76 -0.36 25.86 -7.64
CA GLY A 76 0.12 27.11 -7.05
C GLY A 76 0.32 28.24 -8.07
N VAL A 77 0.65 27.92 -9.31
CA VAL A 77 0.80 28.90 -10.41
C VAL A 77 -0.43 29.00 -11.31
N GLY A 78 -1.54 28.33 -10.98
CA GLY A 78 -2.82 28.46 -11.66
C GLY A 78 -2.94 27.65 -12.96
N VAL A 79 -2.12 26.63 -13.19
CA VAL A 79 -2.30 25.67 -14.29
C VAL A 79 -3.58 24.85 -14.09
N TRP A 80 -3.88 24.49 -12.86
CA TRP A 80 -5.13 23.85 -12.42
C TRP A 80 -5.74 24.62 -11.25
N ASN A 81 -7.06 24.62 -11.14
CA ASN A 81 -7.77 25.34 -10.07
C ASN A 81 -7.69 24.62 -8.72
N SER A 82 -7.42 23.31 -8.73
CA SER A 82 -7.37 22.49 -7.51
C SER A 82 -6.53 21.25 -7.68
N VAL A 83 -6.09 20.67 -6.56
CA VAL A 83 -5.37 19.38 -6.55
C VAL A 83 -6.21 18.24 -7.13
N PRO A 84 -7.51 18.08 -6.80
CA PRO A 84 -8.35 17.08 -7.45
C PRO A 84 -8.40 17.21 -8.97
N GLU A 85 -8.50 18.44 -9.51
CA GLU A 85 -8.49 18.69 -10.94
C GLU A 85 -7.15 18.27 -11.58
N ALA A 86 -6.04 18.67 -10.98
CA ALA A 86 -4.71 18.29 -11.42
C ALA A 86 -4.54 16.76 -11.43
N CYS A 87 -4.97 16.07 -10.37
CA CYS A 87 -4.92 14.61 -10.30
C CYS A 87 -5.80 13.96 -11.37
N ALA A 88 -7.03 14.43 -11.56
CA ALA A 88 -7.95 13.90 -12.56
C ALA A 88 -7.41 14.06 -13.99
N ALA A 89 -6.71 15.15 -14.25
CA ALA A 89 -6.14 15.43 -15.57
C ALA A 89 -4.87 14.62 -15.88
N THR A 90 -4.13 14.18 -14.88
CA THR A 90 -2.75 13.71 -15.09
C THR A 90 -2.46 12.33 -14.52
N VAL A 91 -3.12 11.91 -13.44
CA VAL A 91 -2.85 10.62 -12.80
C VAL A 91 -3.50 9.50 -13.61
N GLN A 92 -2.66 8.65 -14.20
CA GLN A 92 -3.11 7.50 -14.97
C GLN A 92 -2.72 6.20 -14.27
N LEU A 93 -3.67 5.27 -14.21
CA LEU A 93 -3.44 3.92 -13.71
C LEU A 93 -2.67 3.10 -14.76
N ALA A 94 -1.73 2.28 -14.31
CA ALA A 94 -0.99 1.36 -15.18
C ALA A 94 -1.58 -0.04 -15.10
N ASP A 95 -1.45 -0.65 -13.91
CA ASP A 95 -1.87 -2.04 -13.67
C ASP A 95 -2.74 -2.14 -12.42
N THR A 96 -3.60 -3.16 -12.40
CA THR A 96 -4.33 -3.57 -11.20
C THR A 96 -3.98 -5.02 -10.87
N THR A 97 -3.59 -5.28 -9.62
CA THR A 97 -3.30 -6.62 -9.11
C THR A 97 -4.38 -7.01 -8.11
N ALA A 98 -5.19 -8.00 -8.43
CA ALA A 98 -6.19 -8.55 -7.54
C ALA A 98 -5.56 -9.45 -6.45
N PRO A 99 -6.18 -9.57 -5.27
CA PRO A 99 -5.76 -10.54 -4.26
C PRO A 99 -5.92 -11.98 -4.79
N ASN A 100 -4.96 -12.84 -4.44
CA ASN A 100 -5.13 -14.27 -4.64
C ASN A 100 -5.95 -14.82 -3.45
N PRO A 101 -7.09 -15.51 -3.66
CA PRO A 101 -7.96 -15.96 -2.58
C PRO A 101 -7.29 -16.93 -1.60
N ASP A 102 -6.47 -17.86 -2.11
CA ASP A 102 -5.78 -18.86 -1.29
C ASP A 102 -4.71 -18.19 -0.42
N ASP A 103 -3.88 -17.32 -1.01
CA ASP A 103 -2.89 -16.53 -0.28
C ASP A 103 -3.60 -15.65 0.79
N HIS A 104 -4.73 -15.02 0.45
CA HIS A 104 -5.50 -14.19 1.38
C HIS A 104 -6.01 -14.99 2.58
N ALA A 105 -6.55 -16.18 2.35
CA ALA A 105 -7.02 -17.06 3.44
C ALA A 105 -5.89 -17.42 4.40
N VAL A 106 -4.69 -17.72 3.87
CA VAL A 106 -3.50 -17.99 4.69
C VAL A 106 -3.10 -16.75 5.48
N TYR A 107 -3.02 -15.58 4.84
CA TYR A 107 -2.63 -14.33 5.51
C TYR A 107 -3.64 -13.89 6.57
N ALA A 108 -4.92 -14.12 6.37
CA ALA A 108 -5.95 -13.85 7.37
C ALA A 108 -5.75 -14.66 8.66
N GLN A 109 -5.19 -15.89 8.55
CA GLN A 109 -4.84 -16.72 9.72
C GLN A 109 -3.50 -16.33 10.35
N LEU A 110 -2.54 -15.84 9.56
CA LEU A 110 -1.21 -15.49 10.05
C LEU A 110 -1.17 -14.09 10.69
N TYR A 111 -1.94 -13.15 10.20
CA TYR A 111 -1.94 -11.77 10.66
C TYR A 111 -2.24 -11.61 12.16
N PRO A 112 -3.21 -12.28 12.78
CA PRO A 112 -3.41 -12.22 14.22
C PRO A 112 -2.20 -12.75 15.02
N ARG A 113 -1.45 -13.71 14.46
CA ARG A 113 -0.21 -14.20 15.08
C ARG A 113 0.90 -13.16 15.01
N TYR A 114 1.05 -12.50 13.85
CA TYR A 114 1.99 -11.39 13.66
C TYR A 114 1.74 -10.27 14.68
N ARG A 115 0.50 -9.82 14.85
CA ARG A 115 0.15 -8.77 15.83
C ARG A 115 0.51 -9.11 17.28
N ARG A 116 0.59 -10.38 17.63
CA ARG A 116 0.98 -10.82 18.97
C ARG A 116 2.49 -10.82 19.20
N LEU A 117 3.30 -10.69 18.15
CA LEU A 117 4.76 -10.76 18.30
C LEU A 117 5.31 -9.57 19.07
N TYR A 118 4.92 -8.35 18.74
CA TYR A 118 5.44 -7.16 19.41
C TYR A 118 5.16 -7.17 20.92
N PRO A 119 3.93 -7.36 21.41
CA PRO A 119 3.67 -7.46 22.84
C PRO A 119 4.41 -8.62 23.52
N ALA A 120 4.59 -9.74 22.83
CA ALA A 120 5.31 -10.89 23.39
C ALA A 120 6.82 -10.65 23.52
N LEU A 121 7.40 -9.84 22.63
CA LEU A 121 8.83 -9.55 22.61
C LEU A 121 9.18 -8.27 23.39
N GLN A 122 8.23 -7.38 23.62
CA GLN A 122 8.44 -6.10 24.32
C GLN A 122 9.21 -6.26 25.67
N PRO A 123 8.91 -7.26 26.51
CA PRO A 123 9.64 -7.43 27.79
C PRO A 123 11.14 -7.70 27.64
N PHE A 124 11.61 -8.09 26.46
CA PHE A 124 13.04 -8.34 26.21
C PHE A 124 13.83 -7.07 25.86
N TRP A 125 13.16 -5.94 25.65
CA TRP A 125 13.78 -4.65 25.28
C TRP A 125 13.55 -3.55 26.33
N ALA A 126 12.84 -3.87 27.42
CA ALA A 126 12.54 -2.95 28.51
C ALA A 126 13.67 -2.92 29.56
#